data_eaa44a04d235a7a68fe35a3f31bf38b0
#
_entry.id   eaa44a04d235a7a68fe35a3f31bf38b0
#
_cell.length_a   1.000
_cell.length_b   1.000
_cell.length_c   1.000
_cell.angle_alpha   90.00
_cell.angle_beta   90.00
_cell.angle_gamma   90.00
#
_symmetry.space_group_name_H-M   'P 1'
#
loop_
_entity.id
_entity.type
_entity.pdbx_description
1 polymer ?
#
loop_
_entity_poly.entity_id
_entity_poly.type
_entity_poly.pdbx_seq_one_letter_code
_entity_poly.pdbx_strand_id
1 'polypeptide(L)'
;MLSLIKLNNISKSYWRDSLEIPVLNNVSMEVPEGEFLALMGPSGSGKTTLLNLIGGIDKPSKGSVVIDGKEISSFGESALAKWRSDNVGFIFQFYNLIPVLTAFENVELPLLLTNLSKADRKKKVEFALGIVGLGDRIHHYPKQLSGGQEQRVAIARAIVTDPKIIVADEPTGDLDRTSAEEILTLVERLNKEFKKTILMVTHDPHAAERAHIIRHLEKGDLV
;
A
#
# COMPACT_ATOMS: atom_id res chain seq x y z
N MET A 1 10.24 2.43 20.92
CA MET A 1 10.13 3.12 19.61
C MET A 1 8.74 3.74 19.54
N LEU A 2 8.61 4.92 18.92
CA LEU A 2 7.28 5.52 18.72
C LEU A 2 6.53 4.70 17.69
N SER A 3 5.28 4.36 17.99
CA SER A 3 4.40 3.68 17.05
C SER A 3 3.93 4.65 15.97
N LEU A 4 4.19 4.34 14.68
CA LEU A 4 3.70 5.13 13.56
C LEU A 4 2.21 4.91 13.33
N ILE A 5 1.74 3.67 13.45
CA ILE A 5 0.34 3.29 13.24
C ILE A 5 -0.20 2.68 14.52
N LYS A 6 -1.35 3.17 14.98
CA LYS A 6 -2.10 2.62 16.11
C LYS A 6 -3.55 2.41 15.70
N LEU A 7 -4.01 1.19 15.88
CA LEU A 7 -5.40 0.80 15.75
C LEU A 7 -5.96 0.57 17.15
N ASN A 8 -7.01 1.30 17.52
CA ASN A 8 -7.63 1.20 18.84
C ASN A 8 -9.05 0.68 18.70
N ASN A 9 -9.25 -0.59 19.03
CA ASN A 9 -10.57 -1.24 19.09
C ASN A 9 -11.38 -1.08 17.79
N ILE A 10 -10.72 -1.25 16.65
CA ILE A 10 -11.32 -1.10 15.32
C ILE A 10 -12.36 -2.18 15.08
N SER A 11 -13.57 -1.74 14.77
CA SER A 11 -14.61 -2.61 14.18
C SER A 11 -15.10 -2.01 12.88
N LYS A 12 -15.38 -2.86 11.89
CA LYS A 12 -15.93 -2.45 10.60
C LYS A 12 -17.05 -3.37 10.18
N SER A 13 -18.20 -2.78 9.87
CA SER A 13 -19.33 -3.45 9.25
C SER A 13 -19.71 -2.75 7.96
N TYR A 14 -20.19 -3.51 7.00
CA TYR A 14 -20.86 -3.00 5.81
C TYR A 14 -22.36 -3.33 5.87
N TRP A 15 -23.15 -2.62 5.11
CA TRP A 15 -24.59 -2.83 5.06
C TRP A 15 -25.02 -3.25 3.66
N ARG A 16 -25.81 -4.31 3.60
CA ARG A 16 -26.50 -4.71 2.38
C ARG A 16 -27.99 -4.64 2.66
N ASP A 17 -28.62 -3.59 2.19
CA ASP A 17 -29.98 -3.22 2.56
C ASP A 17 -30.11 -3.05 4.09
N SER A 18 -30.87 -3.89 4.77
CA SER A 18 -31.02 -3.89 6.23
C SER A 18 -30.10 -4.89 6.95
N LEU A 19 -29.29 -5.67 6.21
CA LEU A 19 -28.41 -6.67 6.79
C LEU A 19 -27.04 -6.07 7.11
N GLU A 20 -26.66 -6.10 8.36
CA GLU A 20 -25.30 -5.78 8.79
C GLU A 20 -24.35 -6.96 8.55
N ILE A 21 -23.23 -6.68 7.89
CA ILE A 21 -22.18 -7.65 7.60
C ILE A 21 -20.91 -7.20 8.36
N PRO A 22 -20.64 -7.75 9.56
CA PRO A 22 -19.42 -7.46 10.28
C PRO A 22 -18.21 -8.07 9.56
N VAL A 23 -17.12 -7.31 9.45
CA VAL A 23 -15.89 -7.70 8.75
C VAL A 23 -14.68 -7.64 9.67
N LEU A 24 -14.62 -6.67 10.57
CA LEU A 24 -13.56 -6.56 11.58
C LEU A 24 -14.18 -6.41 12.96
N ASN A 25 -13.61 -7.11 13.95
CA ASN A 25 -14.13 -7.20 15.31
C ASN A 25 -13.06 -6.75 16.31
N ASN A 26 -13.20 -5.54 16.84
CA ASN A 26 -12.38 -5.03 17.96
C ASN A 26 -10.86 -5.18 17.79
N VAL A 27 -10.34 -4.98 16.56
CA VAL A 27 -8.92 -5.13 16.22
C VAL A 27 -8.11 -3.99 16.85
N SER A 28 -7.08 -4.35 17.62
CA SER A 28 -6.09 -3.40 18.15
C SER A 28 -4.68 -3.84 17.77
N MET A 29 -3.88 -2.93 17.23
CA MET A 29 -2.53 -3.21 16.76
C MET A 29 -1.68 -1.94 16.74
N GLU A 30 -0.40 -2.09 17.03
CA GLU A 30 0.59 -1.03 16.84
C GLU A 30 1.67 -1.47 15.85
N VAL A 31 2.08 -0.55 14.97
CA VAL A 31 3.18 -0.76 14.02
C VAL A 31 4.20 0.37 14.21
N PRO A 32 5.44 0.03 14.59
CA PRO A 32 6.53 1.00 14.69
C PRO A 32 6.87 1.63 13.34
N GLU A 33 7.52 2.80 13.35
CA GLU A 33 8.08 3.40 12.14
C GLU A 33 9.22 2.53 11.58
N GLY A 34 9.26 2.37 10.25
CA GLY A 34 10.24 1.55 9.56
C GLY A 34 10.00 0.03 9.68
N GLU A 35 8.88 -0.39 10.24
CA GLU A 35 8.53 -1.80 10.36
C GLU A 35 8.02 -2.36 9.02
N PHE A 36 8.33 -3.64 8.77
CA PHE A 36 7.72 -4.42 7.70
C PHE A 36 6.82 -5.49 8.31
N LEU A 37 5.52 -5.31 8.18
CA LEU A 37 4.50 -6.22 8.71
C LEU A 37 3.76 -6.92 7.58
N ALA A 38 3.64 -8.24 7.67
CA ALA A 38 2.76 -9.05 6.84
C ALA A 38 1.48 -9.42 7.60
N LEU A 39 0.34 -9.23 6.94
CA LEU A 39 -0.96 -9.65 7.43
C LEU A 39 -1.43 -10.84 6.61
N MET A 40 -1.53 -11.99 7.24
CA MET A 40 -1.98 -13.24 6.64
C MET A 40 -3.40 -13.61 7.07
N GLY A 41 -3.99 -14.55 6.36
CA GLY A 41 -5.30 -15.13 6.70
C GLY A 41 -6.07 -15.57 5.46
N PRO A 42 -7.16 -16.35 5.64
CA PRO A 42 -7.96 -16.86 4.53
C PRO A 42 -8.65 -15.72 3.74
N SER A 43 -9.10 -16.02 2.52
CA SER A 43 -9.91 -15.08 1.75
C SER A 43 -11.18 -14.70 2.55
N GLY A 44 -11.53 -13.42 2.50
CA GLY A 44 -12.69 -12.89 3.24
C GLY A 44 -12.48 -12.66 4.75
N SER A 45 -11.27 -12.84 5.28
CA SER A 45 -11.00 -12.58 6.72
C SER A 45 -10.96 -11.10 7.12
N GLY A 46 -11.01 -10.16 6.15
CA GLY A 46 -11.00 -8.72 6.42
C GLY A 46 -9.66 -8.01 6.17
N LYS A 47 -8.63 -8.69 5.64
CA LYS A 47 -7.28 -8.13 5.43
C LYS A 47 -7.28 -6.85 4.58
N THR A 48 -7.86 -6.91 3.38
CA THR A 48 -7.99 -5.74 2.49
C THR A 48 -8.80 -4.62 3.14
N THR A 49 -9.83 -4.97 3.92
CA THR A 49 -10.60 -3.98 4.71
C THR A 49 -9.70 -3.28 5.72
N LEU A 50 -8.90 -4.03 6.47
CA LEU A 50 -7.96 -3.46 7.45
C LEU A 50 -6.92 -2.56 6.77
N LEU A 51 -6.36 -2.98 5.61
CA LEU A 51 -5.47 -2.14 4.80
C LEU A 51 -6.15 -0.84 4.35
N ASN A 52 -7.41 -0.91 3.91
CA ASN A 52 -8.17 0.27 3.47
C ASN A 52 -8.41 1.26 4.61
N LEU A 53 -8.61 0.79 5.84
CA LEU A 53 -8.73 1.66 7.01
C LEU A 53 -7.40 2.35 7.33
N ILE A 54 -6.29 1.62 7.31
CA ILE A 54 -4.94 2.15 7.54
C ILE A 54 -4.54 3.11 6.41
N GLY A 55 -4.85 2.75 5.17
CA GLY A 55 -4.59 3.58 4.00
C GLY A 55 -5.49 4.81 3.87
N GLY A 56 -6.51 4.97 4.74
CA GLY A 56 -7.45 6.08 4.66
C GLY A 56 -8.34 6.05 3.41
N ILE A 57 -8.59 4.88 2.84
CA ILE A 57 -9.57 4.68 1.76
C ILE A 57 -10.97 4.58 2.35
N ASP A 58 -11.09 3.96 3.53
CA ASP A 58 -12.35 3.77 4.25
C ASP A 58 -12.18 4.17 5.72
N LYS A 59 -13.27 4.22 6.47
CA LYS A 59 -13.31 4.58 7.89
C LYS A 59 -13.85 3.42 8.73
N PRO A 60 -13.36 3.24 9.97
CA PRO A 60 -13.93 2.25 10.86
C PRO A 60 -15.37 2.61 11.25
N SER A 61 -16.18 1.60 11.55
CA SER A 61 -17.51 1.79 12.14
C SER A 61 -17.43 2.12 13.62
N LYS A 62 -16.40 1.61 14.32
CA LYS A 62 -16.07 1.91 15.71
C LYS A 62 -14.56 1.90 15.91
N GLY A 63 -14.08 2.56 16.96
CA GLY A 63 -12.66 2.67 17.28
C GLY A 63 -11.97 3.81 16.53
N SER A 64 -10.64 3.87 16.60
CA SER A 64 -9.86 4.95 15.98
C SER A 64 -8.59 4.45 15.31
N VAL A 65 -8.24 5.07 14.18
CA VAL A 65 -6.98 4.88 13.45
C VAL A 65 -6.12 6.12 13.67
N VAL A 66 -5.00 5.95 14.34
CA VAL A 66 -4.04 7.03 14.62
C VAL A 66 -2.75 6.75 13.85
N ILE A 67 -2.31 7.70 13.03
CA ILE A 67 -1.09 7.59 12.23
C ILE A 67 -0.25 8.85 12.42
N ASP A 68 1.00 8.65 12.78
CA ASP A 68 1.93 9.75 13.08
C ASP A 68 1.33 10.75 14.08
N GLY A 69 0.70 10.21 15.14
CA GLY A 69 0.03 10.99 16.19
C GLY A 69 -1.28 11.68 15.78
N LYS A 70 -1.76 11.50 14.53
CA LYS A 70 -3.01 12.10 14.03
C LYS A 70 -4.10 11.04 13.93
N GLU A 71 -5.26 11.29 14.50
CA GLU A 71 -6.43 10.43 14.35
C GLU A 71 -7.09 10.67 12.99
N ILE A 72 -6.70 9.87 11.99
CA ILE A 72 -7.17 10.00 10.60
C ILE A 72 -8.63 9.57 10.43
N SER A 73 -9.14 8.70 11.30
CA SER A 73 -10.55 8.27 11.32
C SER A 73 -11.53 9.42 11.58
N SER A 74 -11.08 10.50 12.23
CA SER A 74 -11.87 11.70 12.48
C SER A 74 -11.90 12.70 11.32
N PHE A 75 -11.05 12.54 10.30
CA PHE A 75 -10.94 13.48 9.18
C PHE A 75 -12.20 13.46 8.29
N GLY A 76 -12.60 14.63 7.77
CA GLY A 76 -13.56 14.70 6.67
C GLY A 76 -12.96 14.14 5.37
N GLU A 77 -13.80 13.80 4.39
CA GLU A 77 -13.39 13.13 3.14
C GLU A 77 -12.25 13.84 2.41
N SER A 78 -12.35 15.17 2.21
CA SER A 78 -11.31 15.94 1.52
C SER A 78 -9.99 15.98 2.29
N ALA A 79 -10.04 16.09 3.63
CA ALA A 79 -8.85 16.09 4.47
C ALA A 79 -8.18 14.69 4.46
N LEU A 80 -8.99 13.62 4.49
CA LEU A 80 -8.51 12.25 4.43
C LEU A 80 -7.88 11.93 3.07
N ALA A 81 -8.50 12.38 1.96
CA ALA A 81 -7.96 12.21 0.62
C ALA A 81 -6.61 12.94 0.46
N LYS A 82 -6.51 14.16 0.97
CA LYS A 82 -5.23 14.90 0.96
C LYS A 82 -4.18 14.21 1.83
N TRP A 83 -4.53 13.82 3.05
CA TRP A 83 -3.62 13.10 3.93
C TRP A 83 -3.10 11.81 3.28
N ARG A 84 -3.99 11.03 2.65
CA ARG A 84 -3.63 9.80 1.94
C ARG A 84 -2.64 10.04 0.82
N SER A 85 -2.88 11.06 -0.02
CA SER A 85 -1.98 11.40 -1.13
C SER A 85 -0.57 11.78 -0.68
N ASP A 86 -0.45 12.35 0.51
CA ASP A 86 0.82 12.84 1.05
C ASP A 86 1.59 11.74 1.83
N ASN A 87 0.89 10.72 2.36
CA ASN A 87 1.46 9.81 3.36
C ASN A 87 1.45 8.34 2.97
N VAL A 88 0.65 7.92 1.98
CA VAL A 88 0.45 6.50 1.67
C VAL A 88 0.70 6.20 0.21
N GLY A 89 1.56 5.21 -0.06
CA GLY A 89 1.72 4.59 -1.36
C GLY A 89 0.99 3.26 -1.42
N PHE A 90 0.25 3.00 -2.50
CA PHE A 90 -0.51 1.77 -2.69
C PHE A 90 0.09 0.90 -3.79
N ILE A 91 0.28 -0.39 -3.48
CA ILE A 91 0.67 -1.44 -4.41
C ILE A 91 -0.46 -2.47 -4.42
N PHE A 92 -0.99 -2.79 -5.60
CA PHE A 92 -2.12 -3.70 -5.78
C PHE A 92 -1.70 -4.95 -6.55
N GLN A 93 -2.45 -6.02 -6.42
CA GLN A 93 -2.25 -7.28 -7.13
C GLN A 93 -2.29 -7.10 -8.65
N PHE A 94 -3.27 -6.35 -9.19
CA PHE A 94 -3.49 -6.15 -10.63
C PHE A 94 -2.89 -4.82 -11.13
N TYR A 95 -1.79 -4.36 -10.57
CA TYR A 95 -1.00 -3.18 -10.95
C TYR A 95 -1.78 -1.86 -11.04
N ASN A 96 -3.01 -1.88 -11.53
CA ASN A 96 -3.91 -0.72 -11.71
C ASN A 96 -3.21 0.42 -12.49
N LEU A 97 -2.48 0.08 -13.55
CA LEU A 97 -1.92 1.05 -14.48
C LEU A 97 -2.99 1.53 -15.44
N ILE A 98 -2.92 2.80 -15.82
CA ILE A 98 -3.76 3.37 -16.87
C ILE A 98 -3.18 2.96 -18.22
N PRO A 99 -3.89 2.15 -19.04
CA PRO A 99 -3.30 1.50 -20.22
C PRO A 99 -2.86 2.47 -21.34
N VAL A 100 -3.48 3.64 -21.39
CA VAL A 100 -3.19 4.69 -22.39
C VAL A 100 -2.07 5.64 -21.99
N LEU A 101 -1.52 5.48 -20.78
CA LEU A 101 -0.40 6.24 -20.27
C LEU A 101 0.88 5.41 -20.30
N THR A 102 2.00 6.06 -20.58
CA THR A 102 3.34 5.47 -20.48
C THR A 102 3.69 5.14 -19.02
N ALA A 103 4.78 4.40 -18.80
CA ALA A 103 5.33 4.15 -17.45
C ALA A 103 5.62 5.48 -16.74
N PHE A 104 6.23 6.45 -17.43
CA PHE A 104 6.48 7.78 -16.90
C PHE A 104 5.18 8.47 -16.43
N GLU A 105 4.18 8.53 -17.31
CA GLU A 105 2.91 9.22 -17.02
C GLU A 105 2.14 8.53 -15.90
N ASN A 106 2.13 7.18 -15.84
CA ASN A 106 1.53 6.45 -14.72
C ASN A 106 2.18 6.81 -13.38
N VAL A 107 3.52 6.90 -13.35
CA VAL A 107 4.25 7.28 -12.13
C VAL A 107 4.08 8.77 -11.79
N GLU A 108 3.90 9.64 -12.78
CA GLU A 108 3.69 11.09 -12.56
C GLU A 108 2.31 11.41 -11.93
N LEU A 109 1.29 10.55 -12.11
CA LEU A 109 -0.09 10.83 -11.69
C LEU A 109 -0.22 11.40 -10.26
N PRO A 110 0.36 10.78 -9.21
CA PRO A 110 0.25 11.32 -7.85
C PRO A 110 0.87 12.71 -7.71
N LEU A 111 1.91 13.02 -8.48
CA LEU A 111 2.59 14.31 -8.41
C LEU A 111 1.81 15.45 -9.05
N LEU A 112 0.82 15.14 -9.91
CA LEU A 112 -0.06 16.17 -10.52
C LEU A 112 -0.94 16.85 -9.47
N LEU A 113 -1.14 16.24 -8.31
CA LEU A 113 -1.89 16.80 -7.18
C LEU A 113 -1.02 17.69 -6.27
N THR A 114 0.27 17.84 -6.60
CA THR A 114 1.23 18.65 -5.84
C THR A 114 1.51 19.99 -6.51
N ASN A 115 2.14 20.92 -5.79
CA ASN A 115 2.58 22.20 -6.33
C ASN A 115 3.97 22.15 -7.00
N LEU A 116 4.47 20.95 -7.34
CA LEU A 116 5.78 20.78 -7.96
C LEU A 116 5.79 21.30 -9.41
N SER A 117 6.91 21.90 -9.79
CA SER A 117 7.14 22.28 -11.20
C SER A 117 7.22 21.02 -12.08
N LYS A 118 6.95 21.19 -13.39
CA LYS A 118 7.09 20.10 -14.36
C LYS A 118 8.50 19.49 -14.34
N ALA A 119 9.53 20.31 -14.15
CA ALA A 119 10.93 19.87 -14.09
C ALA A 119 11.19 19.04 -12.84
N ASP A 120 10.63 19.42 -11.68
CA ASP A 120 10.80 18.67 -10.43
C ASP A 120 10.01 17.38 -10.45
N ARG A 121 8.79 17.36 -10.98
CA ARG A 121 8.04 16.13 -11.19
C ARG A 121 8.81 15.15 -12.05
N LYS A 122 9.36 15.62 -13.19
CA LYS A 122 10.19 14.78 -14.08
C LYS A 122 11.35 14.13 -13.33
N LYS A 123 12.12 14.89 -12.54
CA LYS A 123 13.23 14.36 -11.74
C LYS A 123 12.77 13.27 -10.76
N LYS A 124 11.65 13.49 -10.06
CA LYS A 124 11.10 12.52 -9.11
C LYS A 124 10.65 11.23 -9.80
N VAL A 125 9.99 11.35 -10.96
CA VAL A 125 9.56 10.19 -11.76
C VAL A 125 10.75 9.39 -12.26
N GLU A 126 11.75 10.05 -12.86
CA GLU A 126 12.96 9.39 -13.36
C GLU A 126 13.72 8.69 -12.22
N PHE A 127 13.81 9.33 -11.05
CA PHE A 127 14.39 8.74 -9.86
C PHE A 127 13.62 7.49 -9.38
N ALA A 128 12.29 7.59 -9.28
CA ALA A 128 11.45 6.45 -8.86
C ALA A 128 11.54 5.27 -9.84
N LEU A 129 11.51 5.54 -11.14
CA LEU A 129 11.70 4.51 -12.18
C LEU A 129 13.11 3.92 -12.15
N GLY A 130 14.12 4.72 -11.81
CA GLY A 130 15.49 4.26 -11.58
C GLY A 130 15.59 3.29 -10.40
N ILE A 131 14.92 3.59 -9.25
CA ILE A 131 14.88 2.70 -8.07
C ILE A 131 14.35 1.30 -8.44
N VAL A 132 13.33 1.24 -9.28
CA VAL A 132 12.70 -0.04 -9.69
C VAL A 132 13.38 -0.69 -10.91
N GLY A 133 14.46 -0.10 -11.45
CA GLY A 133 15.23 -0.64 -12.56
C GLY A 133 14.56 -0.51 -13.92
N LEU A 134 13.73 0.53 -14.14
CA LEU A 134 13.00 0.78 -15.38
C LEU A 134 13.37 2.11 -16.06
N GLY A 135 14.57 2.64 -15.81
CA GLY A 135 15.01 3.91 -16.39
C GLY A 135 15.10 3.91 -17.94
N ASP A 136 15.27 2.75 -18.57
CA ASP A 136 15.26 2.56 -20.02
C ASP A 136 13.86 2.29 -20.61
N ARG A 137 12.83 2.17 -19.76
CA ARG A 137 11.45 1.80 -20.13
C ARG A 137 10.44 2.92 -19.88
N ILE A 138 10.88 4.12 -19.57
CA ILE A 138 10.05 5.26 -19.15
C ILE A 138 8.94 5.63 -20.15
N HIS A 139 9.17 5.39 -21.46
CA HIS A 139 8.20 5.69 -22.53
C HIS A 139 7.38 4.47 -22.99
N HIS A 140 7.55 3.30 -22.35
CA HIS A 140 6.76 2.11 -22.69
C HIS A 140 5.35 2.22 -22.08
N TYR A 141 4.38 1.75 -22.85
CA TYR A 141 3.01 1.56 -22.40
C TYR A 141 2.87 0.22 -21.65
N PRO A 142 1.89 0.04 -20.76
CA PRO A 142 1.68 -1.22 -20.02
C PRO A 142 1.70 -2.45 -20.93
N LYS A 143 1.01 -2.43 -22.07
CA LYS A 143 0.98 -3.55 -23.05
C LYS A 143 2.35 -3.94 -23.64
N GLN A 144 3.38 -3.16 -23.44
CA GLN A 144 4.75 -3.40 -23.91
C GLN A 144 5.66 -3.90 -22.78
N LEU A 145 5.12 -4.06 -21.58
CA LEU A 145 5.82 -4.48 -20.38
C LEU A 145 5.41 -5.90 -19.99
N SER A 146 6.30 -6.65 -19.34
CA SER A 146 5.91 -7.90 -18.67
C SER A 146 5.15 -7.59 -17.37
N GLY A 147 4.41 -8.56 -16.81
CA GLY A 147 3.70 -8.39 -15.54
C GLY A 147 4.60 -7.90 -14.41
N GLY A 148 5.80 -8.46 -14.27
CA GLY A 148 6.80 -7.99 -13.31
C GLY A 148 7.27 -6.56 -13.56
N GLN A 149 7.39 -6.13 -14.83
CA GLN A 149 7.69 -4.74 -15.16
C GLN A 149 6.52 -3.80 -14.88
N GLU A 150 5.28 -4.22 -15.17
CA GLU A 150 4.08 -3.45 -14.80
C GLU A 150 3.97 -3.27 -13.29
N GLN A 151 4.25 -4.32 -12.50
CA GLN A 151 4.27 -4.21 -11.04
C GLN A 151 5.38 -3.27 -10.55
N ARG A 152 6.55 -3.28 -11.18
CA ARG A 152 7.62 -2.31 -10.87
C ARG A 152 7.19 -0.86 -11.17
N VAL A 153 6.44 -0.61 -12.25
CA VAL A 153 5.85 0.72 -12.52
C VAL A 153 4.84 1.10 -11.43
N ALA A 154 3.98 0.15 -11.00
CA ALA A 154 3.04 0.39 -9.90
C ALA A 154 3.76 0.70 -8.57
N ILE A 155 4.86 0.03 -8.28
CA ILE A 155 5.71 0.32 -7.12
C ILE A 155 6.35 1.72 -7.26
N ALA A 156 6.91 2.07 -8.43
CA ALA A 156 7.46 3.40 -8.65
C ALA A 156 6.41 4.50 -8.43
N ARG A 157 5.17 4.29 -8.92
CA ARG A 157 4.03 5.18 -8.66
C ARG A 157 3.71 5.30 -7.17
N ALA A 158 3.79 4.19 -6.44
CA ALA A 158 3.51 4.19 -5.00
C ALA A 158 4.55 4.99 -4.20
N ILE A 159 5.83 5.02 -4.63
CA ILE A 159 6.91 5.66 -3.87
C ILE A 159 7.25 7.09 -4.35
N VAL A 160 6.72 7.55 -5.49
CA VAL A 160 7.13 8.80 -6.14
C VAL A 160 6.86 10.06 -5.30
N THR A 161 5.85 10.03 -4.44
CA THR A 161 5.53 11.10 -3.48
C THR A 161 6.39 11.04 -2.22
N ASP A 162 7.23 10.02 -2.06
CA ASP A 162 8.03 9.73 -0.88
C ASP A 162 7.18 9.47 0.40
N PRO A 163 6.15 8.59 0.32
CA PRO A 163 5.24 8.36 1.43
C PRO A 163 5.94 7.71 2.63
N LYS A 164 5.39 7.91 3.85
CA LYS A 164 5.86 7.22 5.06
C LYS A 164 5.43 5.76 5.11
N ILE A 165 4.27 5.45 4.55
CA ILE A 165 3.62 4.13 4.61
C ILE A 165 3.43 3.60 3.20
N ILE A 166 3.77 2.34 3.01
CA ILE A 166 3.43 1.56 1.82
C ILE A 166 2.45 0.48 2.23
N VAL A 167 1.31 0.46 1.55
CA VAL A 167 0.27 -0.55 1.70
C VAL A 167 0.29 -1.43 0.46
N ALA A 168 0.55 -2.72 0.62
CA ALA A 168 0.66 -3.69 -0.47
C ALA A 168 -0.40 -4.78 -0.30
N ASP A 169 -1.34 -4.85 -1.23
CA ASP A 169 -2.39 -5.88 -1.25
C ASP A 169 -2.04 -6.94 -2.30
N GLU A 170 -1.58 -8.11 -1.85
CA GLU A 170 -1.15 -9.25 -2.68
C GLU A 170 -0.16 -8.86 -3.80
N PRO A 171 0.97 -8.18 -3.50
CA PRO A 171 1.81 -7.54 -4.50
C PRO A 171 2.46 -8.49 -5.52
N THR A 172 2.44 -9.79 -5.26
CA THR A 172 3.00 -10.84 -6.10
C THR A 172 1.99 -11.84 -6.62
N GLY A 173 0.69 -11.66 -6.30
CA GLY A 173 -0.36 -12.66 -6.54
C GLY A 173 -0.67 -12.94 -8.02
N ASP A 174 -0.24 -12.09 -8.95
CA ASP A 174 -0.43 -12.24 -10.41
C ASP A 174 0.90 -12.43 -11.15
N LEU A 175 1.96 -12.84 -10.46
CA LEU A 175 3.31 -12.95 -11.02
C LEU A 175 3.80 -14.40 -11.04
N ASP A 176 4.63 -14.71 -12.03
CA ASP A 176 5.45 -15.91 -12.00
C ASP A 176 6.46 -15.87 -10.82
N ARG A 177 6.97 -17.05 -10.44
CA ARG A 177 7.86 -17.18 -9.28
C ARG A 177 9.09 -16.28 -9.34
N THR A 178 9.73 -16.15 -10.51
CA THR A 178 10.95 -15.34 -10.65
C THR A 178 10.63 -13.86 -10.46
N SER A 179 9.60 -13.38 -11.15
CA SER A 179 9.12 -11.99 -11.02
C SER A 179 8.66 -11.68 -9.58
N ALA A 180 7.98 -12.64 -8.91
CA ALA A 180 7.56 -12.49 -7.52
C ALA A 180 8.76 -12.27 -6.58
N GLU A 181 9.83 -13.09 -6.71
CA GLU A 181 11.05 -12.93 -5.93
C GLU A 181 11.72 -11.56 -6.12
N GLU A 182 11.76 -11.09 -7.36
CA GLU A 182 12.31 -9.78 -7.68
C GLU A 182 11.49 -8.65 -7.04
N ILE A 183 10.16 -8.76 -7.04
CA ILE A 183 9.27 -7.77 -6.41
C ILE A 183 9.41 -7.80 -4.88
N LEU A 184 9.46 -8.98 -4.26
CA LEU A 184 9.68 -9.10 -2.82
C LEU A 184 11.02 -8.50 -2.39
N THR A 185 12.08 -8.77 -3.16
CA THR A 185 13.40 -8.17 -2.93
C THR A 185 13.37 -6.65 -3.04
N LEU A 186 12.63 -6.11 -4.01
CA LEU A 186 12.44 -4.66 -4.15
C LEU A 186 11.68 -4.08 -2.96
N VAL A 187 10.62 -4.73 -2.49
CA VAL A 187 9.84 -4.30 -1.31
C VAL A 187 10.72 -4.31 -0.04
N GLU A 188 11.50 -5.37 0.17
CA GLU A 188 12.48 -5.39 1.29
C GLU A 188 13.49 -4.24 1.21
N ARG A 189 13.98 -3.96 0.01
CA ARG A 189 14.90 -2.85 -0.22
C ARG A 189 14.28 -1.51 0.16
N LEU A 190 13.01 -1.27 -0.21
CA LEU A 190 12.28 -0.07 0.17
C LEU A 190 12.17 0.08 1.70
N ASN A 191 11.98 -1.01 2.42
CA ASN A 191 11.99 -0.99 3.87
C ASN A 191 13.40 -0.73 4.44
N LYS A 192 14.40 -1.53 4.03
CA LYS A 192 15.75 -1.51 4.63
C LYS A 192 16.54 -0.24 4.31
N GLU A 193 16.54 0.18 3.03
CA GLU A 193 17.34 1.33 2.56
C GLU A 193 16.60 2.66 2.71
N PHE A 194 15.29 2.68 2.36
CA PHE A 194 14.50 3.90 2.35
C PHE A 194 13.65 4.09 3.62
N LYS A 195 13.78 3.17 4.61
CA LYS A 195 13.11 3.21 5.92
C LYS A 195 11.59 3.34 5.83
N LYS A 196 10.97 2.79 4.77
CA LYS A 196 9.51 2.81 4.63
C LYS A 196 8.86 1.84 5.59
N THR A 197 7.78 2.26 6.22
CA THR A 197 6.89 1.34 6.96
C THR A 197 6.00 0.64 5.96
N ILE A 198 6.02 -0.70 5.95
CA ILE A 198 5.32 -1.51 4.96
C ILE A 198 4.30 -2.40 5.63
N LEU A 199 3.06 -2.35 5.14
CA LEU A 199 2.02 -3.32 5.48
C LEU A 199 1.68 -4.10 4.22
N MET A 200 1.97 -5.38 4.23
CA MET A 200 1.69 -6.29 3.13
C MET A 200 0.61 -7.29 3.53
N VAL A 201 -0.43 -7.39 2.74
CA VAL A 201 -1.38 -8.51 2.80
C VAL A 201 -0.92 -9.57 1.82
N THR A 202 -0.87 -10.80 2.27
CA THR A 202 -0.60 -11.95 1.42
C THR A 202 -1.21 -13.23 1.99
N HIS A 203 -1.52 -14.19 1.14
CA HIS A 203 -1.84 -15.55 1.52
C HIS A 203 -0.66 -16.51 1.26
N ASP A 204 0.42 -16.01 0.65
CA ASP A 204 1.65 -16.76 0.39
C ASP A 204 2.58 -16.70 1.61
N PRO A 205 2.85 -17.85 2.29
CA PRO A 205 3.77 -17.89 3.41
C PRO A 205 5.18 -17.42 3.06
N HIS A 206 5.65 -17.72 1.84
CA HIS A 206 6.98 -17.31 1.40
C HIS A 206 7.11 -15.78 1.26
N ALA A 207 6.08 -15.12 0.75
CA ALA A 207 6.04 -13.66 0.73
C ALA A 207 5.99 -13.08 2.15
N ALA A 208 5.22 -13.70 3.06
CA ALA A 208 5.10 -13.26 4.44
C ALA A 208 6.43 -13.37 5.23
N GLU A 209 7.25 -14.39 4.95
CA GLU A 209 8.57 -14.59 5.59
C GLU A 209 9.55 -13.44 5.33
N ARG A 210 9.30 -12.57 4.34
CA ARG A 210 10.10 -11.36 4.09
C ARG A 210 9.86 -10.24 5.10
N ALA A 211 8.72 -10.30 5.81
CA ALA A 211 8.37 -9.31 6.83
C ALA A 211 9.06 -9.61 8.17
N HIS A 212 9.27 -8.57 8.97
CA HIS A 212 9.81 -8.71 10.33
C HIS A 212 8.75 -9.22 11.31
N ILE A 213 7.49 -8.88 11.07
CA ILE A 213 6.35 -9.26 11.90
C ILE A 213 5.27 -9.88 11.00
N ILE A 214 4.80 -11.06 11.38
CA ILE A 214 3.64 -11.70 10.75
C ILE A 214 2.50 -11.64 11.75
N ARG A 215 1.32 -11.19 11.28
CA ARG A 215 0.06 -11.22 12.02
C ARG A 215 -0.98 -12.00 11.23
N HIS A 216 -1.86 -12.69 11.94
CA HIS A 216 -2.93 -13.44 11.32
C HIS A 216 -4.27 -12.76 11.59
N LEU A 217 -5.11 -12.70 10.56
CA LEU A 217 -6.50 -12.22 10.67
C LEU A 217 -7.44 -13.35 10.29
N GLU A 218 -8.30 -13.75 11.22
CA GLU A 218 -9.28 -14.82 11.03
C GLU A 218 -10.67 -14.32 11.40
N LYS A 219 -11.60 -14.37 10.43
CA LYS A 219 -13.01 -13.97 10.63
C LYS A 219 -13.19 -12.58 11.28
N GLY A 220 -12.27 -11.66 10.97
CA GLY A 220 -12.30 -10.29 11.50
C GLY A 220 -11.56 -10.08 12.81
N ASP A 221 -10.99 -11.12 13.41
CA ASP A 221 -10.21 -11.07 14.64
C ASP A 221 -8.70 -11.19 14.35
N LEU A 222 -7.89 -10.41 15.04
CA LEU A 222 -6.43 -10.48 14.97
C LEU A 222 -5.96 -11.57 15.97
N VAL A 223 -5.24 -12.59 15.46
CA VAL A 223 -4.74 -13.75 16.22
C VAL A 223 -3.22 -13.89 16.11
#